data_e38bb2514bece6485219807bb9745baf
#
_entry.id   e38bb2514bece6485219807bb9745baf
#
_cell.length_a   1.000
_cell.length_b   1.000
_cell.length_c   1.000
_cell.angle_alpha   90.00
_cell.angle_beta   90.00
_cell.angle_gamma   90.00
#
_symmetry.space_group_name_H-M   'P 1'
#
loop_
_entity.id
_entity.type
_entity.pdbx_description
1 polymer ?
#
loop_
_entity_poly.entity_id
_entity_poly.type
_entity_poly.pdbx_seq_one_letter_code
_entity_poly.pdbx_strand_id
1 'polypeptide(L)'
;MIRPPTSHPGRARLSARIWEQIRTRMGWAVAAAYVAAAACPSPGTWLRHPRQVHGMGVGFRLEAAPLLLVLVLFAAGLQVPPKTLLRVLRRPATLLVGLTLHLAAPLVIIPALAAVLRWTPDTDGGSGMITALILITAMPVAAGATVWNARAEGDQPTMVGLVLFSTLLSPLTLPVTLGALSPLLSRDYARTLDGAARIAGQGFALTGVVLPCAAGLVCHLVLPPRALPVILRTAAPTAFAASLLLTYLNASGALGPFLTHPDAVLPAAAVTVAAALCALSFLLGRTGGRLLGLQAPARTCVTLACGMNNSSASAVLIGAAMPDRPHVLLPVLAYSLLQKLAAGHAARPPRRARRLLPACGQDPGVTTQPRSSTVL
;
A
#
# COMPACT_ATOMS: atom_id res chain seq x y z
N MET A 1 47.84 4.41 -10.52
CA MET A 1 47.06 5.12 -9.47
C MET A 1 45.90 5.83 -10.12
N ILE A 2 44.70 5.23 -10.13
CA ILE A 2 43.46 5.82 -10.68
C ILE A 2 42.70 6.40 -9.49
N ARG A 3 42.60 7.75 -9.43
CA ARG A 3 41.81 8.44 -8.41
C ARG A 3 40.29 8.07 -8.59
N PRO A 4 39.58 7.69 -7.50
CA PRO A 4 38.14 7.46 -7.60
C PRO A 4 37.43 8.80 -7.89
N PRO A 5 36.33 8.79 -8.66
CA PRO A 5 35.57 10.00 -8.98
C PRO A 5 35.01 10.62 -7.71
N THR A 6 35.33 11.88 -7.47
CA THR A 6 34.85 12.72 -6.37
C THR A 6 33.34 12.97 -6.61
N SER A 7 32.48 12.16 -6.00
CA SER A 7 31.05 12.46 -5.92
C SER A 7 30.86 13.73 -5.09
N HIS A 8 30.33 14.78 -5.70
CA HIS A 8 30.05 16.06 -5.03
C HIS A 8 29.12 15.85 -3.82
N PRO A 9 29.60 16.08 -2.57
CA PRO A 9 28.81 15.81 -1.36
C PRO A 9 27.54 16.67 -1.26
N GLY A 10 27.45 17.77 -2.01
CA GLY A 10 26.30 18.66 -2.05
C GLY A 10 25.06 18.05 -2.74
N ARG A 11 25.24 17.34 -3.87
CA ARG A 11 24.13 16.71 -4.60
C ARG A 11 23.50 15.55 -3.82
N ALA A 12 24.31 14.76 -3.12
CA ALA A 12 23.81 13.66 -2.28
C ALA A 12 23.00 14.16 -1.06
N ARG A 13 23.41 15.27 -0.46
CA ARG A 13 22.68 15.91 0.64
C ARG A 13 21.39 16.58 0.18
N LEU A 14 21.37 17.19 -1.00
CA LEU A 14 20.17 17.81 -1.57
C LEU A 14 19.13 16.74 -1.92
N SER A 15 19.53 15.66 -2.59
CA SER A 15 18.61 14.56 -2.91
C SER A 15 18.02 13.89 -1.66
N ALA A 16 18.81 13.74 -0.60
CA ALA A 16 18.34 13.20 0.67
C ALA A 16 17.30 14.12 1.35
N ARG A 17 17.52 15.44 1.33
CA ARG A 17 16.55 16.43 1.86
C ARG A 17 15.26 16.47 1.06
N ILE A 18 15.37 16.45 -0.27
CA ILE A 18 14.20 16.40 -1.16
C ILE A 18 13.40 15.13 -0.90
N TRP A 19 14.06 13.98 -0.78
CA TRP A 19 13.42 12.70 -0.47
C TRP A 19 12.74 12.72 0.90
N GLU A 20 13.35 13.30 1.91
CA GLU A 20 12.73 13.47 3.23
C GLU A 20 11.49 14.36 3.17
N GLN A 21 11.54 15.47 2.42
CA GLN A 21 10.36 16.32 2.20
C GLN A 21 9.26 15.62 1.42
N ILE A 22 9.60 14.85 0.39
CA ILE A 22 8.60 14.04 -0.35
C ILE A 22 7.98 13.02 0.60
N ARG A 23 8.78 12.34 1.40
CA ARG A 23 8.30 11.35 2.39
C ARG A 23 7.38 11.98 3.43
N THR A 24 7.66 13.18 3.90
CA THR A 24 6.79 13.89 4.85
C THR A 24 5.48 14.36 4.22
N ARG A 25 5.49 14.66 2.91
CA ARG A 25 4.33 15.13 2.15
C ARG A 25 3.65 14.06 1.29
N MET A 26 3.93 12.78 1.55
CA MET A 26 3.42 11.65 0.75
C MET A 26 1.89 11.66 0.59
N GLY A 27 1.15 12.04 1.63
CA GLY A 27 -0.32 12.18 1.57
C GLY A 27 -0.77 13.24 0.57
N TRP A 28 -0.09 14.38 0.52
CA TRP A 28 -0.37 15.46 -0.42
C TRP A 28 -0.05 15.08 -1.87
N ALA A 29 1.03 14.34 -2.10
CA ALA A 29 1.38 13.85 -3.43
C ALA A 29 0.31 12.89 -3.98
N VAL A 30 -0.23 12.02 -3.12
CA VAL A 30 -1.36 11.15 -3.49
C VAL A 30 -2.61 11.96 -3.77
N ALA A 31 -2.97 12.93 -2.91
CA ALA A 31 -4.10 13.81 -3.14
C ALA A 31 -3.96 14.59 -4.47
N ALA A 32 -2.75 15.08 -4.77
CA ALA A 32 -2.46 15.75 -6.04
C ALA A 32 -2.66 14.82 -7.25
N ALA A 33 -2.30 13.53 -7.15
CA ALA A 33 -2.56 12.56 -8.20
C ALA A 33 -4.07 12.35 -8.46
N TYR A 34 -4.90 12.36 -7.42
CA TYR A 34 -6.36 12.31 -7.56
C TYR A 34 -6.93 13.58 -8.18
N VAL A 35 -6.47 14.76 -7.74
CA VAL A 35 -6.89 16.04 -8.32
C VAL A 35 -6.49 16.12 -9.79
N ALA A 36 -5.27 15.70 -10.14
CA ALA A 36 -4.82 15.65 -11.52
C ALA A 36 -5.68 14.69 -12.38
N ALA A 37 -6.08 13.54 -11.83
CA ALA A 37 -6.94 12.59 -12.51
C ALA A 37 -8.36 13.14 -12.72
N ALA A 38 -8.88 13.90 -11.78
CA ALA A 38 -10.18 14.58 -11.92
C ALA A 38 -10.12 15.75 -12.92
N ALA A 39 -9.06 16.55 -12.88
CA ALA A 39 -8.91 17.72 -13.76
C ALA A 39 -8.55 17.34 -15.21
N CYS A 40 -7.78 16.27 -15.41
CA CYS A 40 -7.30 15.84 -16.72
C CYS A 40 -7.29 14.31 -16.81
N PRO A 41 -8.45 13.64 -17.00
CA PRO A 41 -8.53 12.19 -17.05
C PRO A 41 -8.01 11.59 -18.36
N SER A 42 -8.04 12.34 -19.47
CA SER A 42 -7.77 11.84 -20.83
C SER A 42 -6.41 11.14 -20.99
N PRO A 43 -5.27 11.69 -20.52
CA PRO A 43 -3.99 10.96 -20.64
C PRO A 43 -3.98 9.66 -19.83
N GLY A 44 -4.63 9.65 -18.67
CA GLY A 44 -4.73 8.46 -17.82
C GLY A 44 -5.57 7.37 -18.47
N THR A 45 -6.72 7.71 -19.03
CA THR A 45 -7.57 6.75 -19.76
C THR A 45 -6.87 6.23 -21.02
N TRP A 46 -6.19 7.10 -21.77
CA TRP A 46 -5.42 6.71 -22.96
C TRP A 46 -4.26 5.73 -22.61
N LEU A 47 -3.55 5.94 -21.51
CA LEU A 47 -2.50 5.03 -21.06
C LEU A 47 -3.03 3.69 -20.54
N ARG A 48 -4.29 3.62 -20.14
CA ARG A 48 -4.94 2.36 -19.73
C ARG A 48 -5.36 1.50 -20.91
N HIS A 49 -5.55 2.07 -22.10
CA HIS A 49 -5.91 1.26 -23.26
C HIS A 49 -4.78 0.29 -23.60
N PRO A 50 -5.10 -1.00 -23.77
CA PRO A 50 -4.11 -2.02 -24.13
C PRO A 50 -3.54 -1.71 -25.53
N ARG A 51 -2.22 -1.71 -25.63
CA ARG A 51 -1.51 -1.56 -26.88
C ARG A 51 -1.03 -2.90 -27.36
N GLN A 52 -1.36 -3.23 -28.60
CA GLN A 52 -0.78 -4.39 -29.26
C GLN A 52 0.61 -4.02 -29.77
N VAL A 53 1.63 -4.61 -29.19
CA VAL A 53 3.00 -4.51 -29.68
C VAL A 53 3.32 -5.82 -30.40
N HIS A 54 3.54 -5.72 -31.72
CA HIS A 54 3.96 -6.85 -32.53
C HIS A 54 5.50 -6.89 -32.53
N GLY A 55 6.06 -7.89 -31.88
CA GLY A 55 7.50 -8.17 -31.87
C GLY A 55 7.76 -9.64 -32.06
N MET A 56 8.68 -10.00 -32.97
CA MET A 56 9.13 -11.39 -33.25
C MET A 56 8.00 -12.40 -33.50
N GLY A 57 6.90 -11.99 -34.17
CA GLY A 57 5.79 -12.88 -34.51
C GLY A 57 4.79 -13.17 -33.39
N VAL A 58 4.98 -12.60 -32.20
CA VAL A 58 4.08 -12.74 -31.05
C VAL A 58 3.49 -11.37 -30.72
N GLY A 59 2.15 -11.30 -30.68
CA GLY A 59 1.44 -10.08 -30.24
C GLY A 59 1.34 -10.04 -28.73
N PHE A 60 2.02 -9.09 -28.07
CA PHE A 60 1.89 -8.83 -26.65
C PHE A 60 0.94 -7.66 -26.40
N ARG A 61 0.01 -7.84 -25.48
CA ARG A 61 -0.79 -6.73 -24.93
C ARG A 61 -0.01 -6.05 -23.82
N LEU A 62 0.42 -4.82 -24.07
CA LEU A 62 1.09 -3.99 -23.07
C LEU A 62 0.08 -3.02 -22.46
N GLU A 63 -0.12 -3.14 -21.17
CA GLU A 63 -0.95 -2.23 -20.37
C GLU A 63 -0.07 -1.53 -19.32
N ALA A 64 -0.20 -0.21 -19.22
CA ALA A 64 0.65 0.58 -18.34
C ALA A 64 0.40 0.27 -16.83
N ALA A 65 -0.85 0.00 -16.44
CA ALA A 65 -1.17 -0.22 -15.03
C ALA A 65 -0.55 -1.52 -14.45
N PRO A 66 -0.64 -2.70 -15.10
CA PRO A 66 0.10 -3.88 -14.67
C PRO A 66 1.61 -3.71 -14.64
N LEU A 67 2.20 -3.02 -15.63
CA LEU A 67 3.64 -2.76 -15.68
C LEU A 67 4.12 -1.89 -14.51
N LEU A 68 3.38 -0.84 -14.19
CA LEU A 68 3.69 -0.01 -13.03
C LEU A 68 3.54 -0.78 -11.71
N LEU A 69 2.54 -1.68 -11.62
CA LEU A 69 2.39 -2.57 -10.47
C LEU A 69 3.59 -3.50 -10.31
N VAL A 70 4.04 -4.13 -11.40
CA VAL A 70 5.25 -4.97 -11.44
C VAL A 70 6.46 -4.19 -10.95
N LEU A 71 6.67 -2.97 -11.42
CA LEU A 71 7.78 -2.11 -11.02
C LEU A 71 7.73 -1.77 -9.51
N VAL A 72 6.55 -1.42 -8.99
CA VAL A 72 6.37 -1.12 -7.57
C VAL A 72 6.65 -2.34 -6.70
N LEU A 73 6.18 -3.53 -7.10
CA LEU A 73 6.37 -4.76 -6.34
C LEU A 73 7.80 -5.29 -6.44
N PHE A 74 8.45 -5.17 -7.59
CA PHE A 74 9.88 -5.45 -7.74
C PHE A 74 10.72 -4.59 -6.79
N ALA A 75 10.47 -3.28 -6.78
CA ALA A 75 11.17 -2.37 -5.89
C ALA A 75 10.86 -2.65 -4.40
N ALA A 76 9.65 -3.11 -4.07
CA ALA A 76 9.31 -3.54 -2.71
C ALA A 76 10.13 -4.77 -2.29
N GLY A 77 10.24 -5.79 -3.15
CA GLY A 77 11.09 -6.96 -2.90
C GLY A 77 12.57 -6.60 -2.78
N LEU A 78 13.06 -5.74 -3.66
CA LEU A 78 14.44 -5.26 -3.65
C LEU A 78 14.83 -4.54 -2.34
N GLN A 79 13.88 -3.90 -1.67
CA GLN A 79 14.09 -3.18 -0.42
C GLN A 79 14.03 -4.07 0.83
N VAL A 80 13.80 -5.38 0.71
CA VAL A 80 13.73 -6.33 1.84
C VAL A 80 15.13 -6.74 2.29
N PRO A 81 15.59 -6.37 3.49
CA PRO A 81 16.90 -6.80 3.98
C PRO A 81 16.88 -8.28 4.41
N PRO A 82 17.77 -9.15 3.91
CA PRO A 82 17.76 -10.59 4.23
C PRO A 82 17.91 -10.90 5.72
N LYS A 83 18.73 -10.10 6.42
CA LYS A 83 18.90 -10.22 7.89
C LYS A 83 17.60 -9.97 8.66
N THR A 84 16.73 -9.14 8.13
CA THR A 84 15.40 -8.85 8.70
C THR A 84 14.50 -10.06 8.55
N LEU A 85 14.50 -10.71 7.39
CA LEU A 85 13.71 -11.90 7.12
C LEU A 85 14.08 -13.06 8.07
N LEU A 86 15.40 -13.31 8.25
CA LEU A 86 15.88 -14.33 9.18
C LEU A 86 15.45 -14.06 10.63
N ARG A 87 15.43 -12.79 11.05
CA ARG A 87 14.96 -12.39 12.40
C ARG A 87 13.49 -12.68 12.61
N VAL A 88 12.65 -12.42 11.60
CA VAL A 88 11.21 -12.70 11.62
C VAL A 88 10.94 -14.21 11.73
N LEU A 89 11.68 -15.02 10.97
CA LEU A 89 11.56 -16.48 11.01
C LEU A 89 11.94 -17.08 12.37
N ARG A 90 12.84 -16.42 13.11
CA ARG A 90 13.21 -16.84 14.49
C ARG A 90 12.16 -16.49 15.54
N ARG A 91 11.23 -15.55 15.28
CA ARG A 91 10.14 -15.17 16.18
C ARG A 91 8.82 -15.08 15.41
N PRO A 92 8.26 -16.22 14.98
CA PRO A 92 7.13 -16.24 14.05
C PRO A 92 5.79 -15.85 14.69
N ALA A 93 5.67 -15.82 16.02
CA ALA A 93 4.38 -15.63 16.70
C ALA A 93 3.66 -14.35 16.26
N THR A 94 4.33 -13.20 16.28
CA THR A 94 3.73 -11.91 15.85
C THR A 94 3.40 -11.91 14.36
N LEU A 95 4.26 -12.54 13.54
CA LEU A 95 4.01 -12.69 12.10
C LEU A 95 2.76 -13.52 11.86
N LEU A 96 2.64 -14.68 12.52
CA LEU A 96 1.49 -15.57 12.37
C LEU A 96 0.20 -14.90 12.85
N VAL A 97 0.22 -14.23 13.98
CA VAL A 97 -0.94 -13.46 14.47
C VAL A 97 -1.33 -12.37 13.48
N GLY A 98 -0.37 -11.58 12.98
CA GLY A 98 -0.65 -10.53 12.01
C GLY A 98 -1.20 -11.07 10.70
N LEU A 99 -0.64 -12.17 10.20
CA LEU A 99 -1.09 -12.82 8.97
C LEU A 99 -2.49 -13.43 9.13
N THR A 100 -2.75 -14.13 10.25
CA THR A 100 -4.08 -14.69 10.54
C THR A 100 -5.14 -13.59 10.64
N LEU A 101 -4.87 -12.51 11.37
CA LEU A 101 -5.81 -11.39 11.48
C LEU A 101 -6.03 -10.69 10.14
N HIS A 102 -4.98 -10.53 9.32
CA HIS A 102 -5.10 -9.95 7.99
C HIS A 102 -5.95 -10.83 7.06
N LEU A 103 -5.73 -12.15 7.04
CA LEU A 103 -6.49 -13.08 6.21
C LEU A 103 -7.92 -13.30 6.72
N ALA A 104 -8.15 -13.20 8.02
CA ALA A 104 -9.49 -13.28 8.61
C ALA A 104 -10.31 -11.99 8.39
N ALA A 105 -9.64 -10.85 8.19
CA ALA A 105 -10.32 -9.55 8.07
C ALA A 105 -11.44 -9.54 7.01
N PRO A 106 -11.24 -10.00 5.76
CA PRO A 106 -12.31 -10.05 4.77
C PRO A 106 -13.47 -10.94 5.20
N LEU A 107 -13.19 -12.10 5.82
CA LEU A 107 -14.20 -13.07 6.22
C LEU A 107 -15.07 -12.59 7.40
N VAL A 108 -14.56 -11.67 8.22
CA VAL A 108 -15.29 -11.10 9.36
C VAL A 108 -15.99 -9.79 8.98
N ILE A 109 -15.27 -8.89 8.31
CA ILE A 109 -15.76 -7.52 8.06
C ILE A 109 -16.76 -7.49 6.89
N ILE A 110 -16.50 -8.26 5.82
CA ILE A 110 -17.35 -8.17 4.62
C ILE A 110 -18.75 -8.67 4.86
N PRO A 111 -19.01 -9.83 5.53
CA PRO A 111 -20.37 -10.25 5.83
C PRO A 111 -21.14 -9.24 6.69
N ALA A 112 -20.48 -8.60 7.66
CA ALA A 112 -21.09 -7.57 8.49
C ALA A 112 -21.49 -6.32 7.68
N LEU A 113 -20.59 -5.84 6.81
CA LEU A 113 -20.89 -4.72 5.92
C LEU A 113 -21.96 -5.07 4.87
N ALA A 114 -21.92 -6.28 4.31
CA ALA A 114 -22.92 -6.76 3.36
C ALA A 114 -24.30 -6.82 3.99
N ALA A 115 -24.42 -7.26 5.24
CA ALA A 115 -25.69 -7.26 5.97
C ALA A 115 -26.30 -5.86 6.10
N VAL A 116 -25.46 -4.82 6.33
CA VAL A 116 -25.89 -3.42 6.39
C VAL A 116 -26.23 -2.88 5.01
N LEU A 117 -25.42 -3.18 3.99
CA LEU A 117 -25.60 -2.68 2.63
C LEU A 117 -26.85 -3.24 1.94
N ARG A 118 -27.36 -4.39 2.36
CA ARG A 118 -28.64 -4.95 1.86
C ARG A 118 -29.85 -4.04 2.15
N TRP A 119 -29.73 -3.15 3.13
CA TRP A 119 -30.81 -2.20 3.48
C TRP A 119 -30.70 -0.89 2.69
N THR A 120 -29.67 -0.74 1.85
CA THR A 120 -29.54 0.44 0.99
C THR A 120 -30.38 0.28 -0.27
N PRO A 121 -31.00 1.35 -0.80
CA PRO A 121 -31.83 1.30 -2.00
C PRO A 121 -30.98 1.25 -3.29
N ASP A 122 -30.02 0.35 -3.35
CA ASP A 122 -29.22 0.09 -4.57
C ASP A 122 -29.91 -1.01 -5.39
N THR A 123 -30.01 -0.83 -6.71
CA THR A 123 -30.72 -1.73 -7.64
C THR A 123 -30.19 -3.16 -7.59
N ASP A 124 -28.91 -3.37 -7.21
CA ASP A 124 -28.25 -4.68 -7.09
C ASP A 124 -27.97 -5.08 -5.63
N GLY A 125 -28.68 -4.50 -4.65
CA GLY A 125 -28.48 -4.79 -3.23
C GLY A 125 -27.05 -4.52 -2.72
N GLY A 126 -26.40 -3.49 -3.24
CA GLY A 126 -25.06 -3.10 -2.88
C GLY A 126 -23.95 -4.00 -3.45
N SER A 127 -24.28 -4.93 -4.36
CA SER A 127 -23.33 -5.95 -4.85
C SER A 127 -22.07 -5.34 -5.48
N GLY A 128 -22.17 -4.22 -6.18
CA GLY A 128 -21.00 -3.53 -6.74
C GLY A 128 -20.05 -3.01 -5.68
N MET A 129 -20.61 -2.38 -4.61
CA MET A 129 -19.82 -1.91 -3.46
C MET A 129 -19.20 -3.07 -2.69
N ILE A 130 -20.00 -4.13 -2.41
CA ILE A 130 -19.49 -5.31 -1.69
C ILE A 130 -18.37 -5.97 -2.49
N THR A 131 -18.50 -6.09 -3.82
CA THR A 131 -17.45 -6.64 -4.69
C THR A 131 -16.14 -5.84 -4.57
N ALA A 132 -16.23 -4.51 -4.60
CA ALA A 132 -15.06 -3.64 -4.38
C ALA A 132 -14.39 -3.89 -3.02
N LEU A 133 -15.19 -4.00 -1.95
CA LEU A 133 -14.68 -4.25 -0.60
C LEU A 133 -14.00 -5.61 -0.48
N ILE A 134 -14.57 -6.66 -1.10
CA ILE A 134 -13.96 -7.99 -1.17
C ILE A 134 -12.59 -7.90 -1.85
N LEU A 135 -12.54 -7.27 -3.03
CA LEU A 135 -11.31 -7.13 -3.81
C LEU A 135 -10.24 -6.28 -3.12
N ILE A 136 -10.63 -5.30 -2.30
CA ILE A 136 -9.70 -4.52 -1.48
C ILE A 136 -9.09 -5.39 -0.38
N THR A 137 -9.94 -6.07 0.40
CA THR A 137 -9.52 -6.78 1.62
C THR A 137 -8.84 -8.11 1.35
N ALA A 138 -9.13 -8.74 0.21
CA ALA A 138 -8.46 -9.96 -0.22
C ALA A 138 -7.02 -9.72 -0.68
N MET A 139 -6.64 -8.47 -1.03
CA MET A 139 -5.28 -8.16 -1.47
C MET A 139 -4.26 -8.26 -0.34
N PRO A 140 -3.00 -8.62 -0.65
CA PRO A 140 -1.93 -8.66 0.34
C PRO A 140 -1.66 -7.29 0.97
N VAL A 141 -0.93 -7.30 2.08
CA VAL A 141 -0.53 -6.07 2.79
C VAL A 141 0.25 -5.14 1.85
N ALA A 142 -0.11 -3.87 1.85
CA ALA A 142 0.54 -2.87 1.00
C ALA A 142 2.02 -2.68 1.39
N ALA A 143 2.92 -2.66 0.42
CA ALA A 143 4.34 -2.37 0.66
C ALA A 143 4.56 -1.02 1.36
N GLY A 144 3.71 -0.03 1.08
CA GLY A 144 3.72 1.27 1.76
C GLY A 144 3.48 1.23 3.26
N ALA A 145 2.91 0.13 3.80
CA ALA A 145 2.71 -0.04 5.23
C ALA A 145 4.04 -0.03 6.01
N THR A 146 5.15 -0.47 5.39
CA THR A 146 6.49 -0.43 6.00
C THR A 146 6.93 1.00 6.36
N VAL A 147 6.59 1.98 5.51
CA VAL A 147 6.93 3.40 5.74
C VAL A 147 6.12 3.96 6.93
N TRP A 148 4.83 3.65 6.98
CA TRP A 148 3.97 4.08 8.09
C TRP A 148 4.33 3.40 9.40
N ASN A 149 4.67 2.11 9.34
CA ASN A 149 5.12 1.34 10.52
C ASN A 149 6.42 1.92 11.10
N ALA A 150 7.38 2.30 10.26
CA ALA A 150 8.60 2.95 10.70
C ALA A 150 8.33 4.29 11.39
N ARG A 151 7.37 5.07 10.88
CA ARG A 151 6.97 6.35 11.51
C ARG A 151 6.23 6.17 12.84
N ALA A 152 5.50 5.07 12.98
CA ALA A 152 4.74 4.71 14.17
C ALA A 152 5.57 3.94 15.20
N GLU A 153 6.88 3.82 15.00
CA GLU A 153 7.81 3.04 15.85
C GLU A 153 7.35 1.58 16.05
N GLY A 154 6.69 1.03 15.02
CA GLY A 154 6.24 -0.36 15.01
C GLY A 154 7.39 -1.34 14.75
N ASP A 155 7.13 -2.64 14.98
CA ASP A 155 8.08 -3.72 14.72
C ASP A 155 8.34 -3.87 13.20
N GLN A 156 9.44 -3.27 12.75
CA GLN A 156 9.79 -3.20 11.33
C GLN A 156 10.11 -4.56 10.71
N PRO A 157 10.88 -5.46 11.37
CA PRO A 157 11.07 -6.82 10.88
C PRO A 157 9.77 -7.55 10.61
N THR A 158 8.84 -7.53 11.56
CA THR A 158 7.54 -8.19 11.42
C THR A 158 6.70 -7.57 10.29
N MET A 159 6.70 -6.23 10.13
CA MET A 159 5.98 -5.58 9.03
C MET A 159 6.51 -6.00 7.66
N VAL A 160 7.83 -6.05 7.48
CA VAL A 160 8.45 -6.53 6.23
C VAL A 160 8.06 -7.99 5.99
N GLY A 161 8.07 -8.82 7.04
CA GLY A 161 7.59 -10.20 6.97
C GLY A 161 6.13 -10.29 6.54
N LEU A 162 5.23 -9.50 7.13
CA LEU A 162 3.80 -9.49 6.78
C LEU A 162 3.57 -9.10 5.32
N VAL A 163 4.24 -8.06 4.82
CA VAL A 163 4.17 -7.66 3.42
C VAL A 163 4.64 -8.81 2.52
N LEU A 164 5.79 -9.41 2.80
CA LEU A 164 6.36 -10.46 1.97
C LEU A 164 5.50 -11.72 2.00
N PHE A 165 5.16 -12.24 3.19
CA PHE A 165 4.43 -13.50 3.32
C PHE A 165 2.98 -13.37 2.82
N SER A 166 2.28 -12.25 3.06
CA SER A 166 0.95 -12.04 2.48
C SER A 166 1.02 -11.97 0.95
N THR A 167 2.08 -11.38 0.39
CA THR A 167 2.31 -11.35 -1.06
C THR A 167 2.58 -12.75 -1.61
N LEU A 168 3.47 -13.53 -0.99
CA LEU A 168 3.80 -14.89 -1.43
C LEU A 168 2.61 -15.85 -1.33
N LEU A 169 1.74 -15.67 -0.35
CA LEU A 169 0.54 -16.48 -0.17
C LEU A 169 -0.62 -16.04 -1.07
N SER A 170 -0.54 -14.88 -1.73
CA SER A 170 -1.65 -14.33 -2.50
C SER A 170 -2.19 -15.23 -3.61
N PRO A 171 -1.39 -16.08 -4.31
CA PRO A 171 -1.93 -17.01 -5.31
C PRO A 171 -2.91 -18.04 -4.73
N LEU A 172 -2.76 -18.38 -3.45
CA LEU A 172 -3.65 -19.27 -2.73
C LEU A 172 -4.78 -18.51 -2.05
N THR A 173 -4.46 -17.42 -1.35
CA THR A 173 -5.42 -16.72 -0.49
C THR A 173 -6.43 -15.89 -1.28
N LEU A 174 -6.04 -15.30 -2.42
CA LEU A 174 -6.95 -14.52 -3.25
C LEU A 174 -8.13 -15.36 -3.77
N PRO A 175 -7.92 -16.43 -4.55
CA PRO A 175 -9.04 -17.20 -5.10
C PRO A 175 -9.90 -17.82 -4.00
N VAL A 176 -9.30 -18.26 -2.88
CA VAL A 176 -10.04 -18.81 -1.73
C VAL A 176 -10.94 -17.74 -1.09
N THR A 177 -10.40 -16.55 -0.83
CA THR A 177 -11.18 -15.45 -0.21
C THR A 177 -12.30 -14.97 -1.14
N LEU A 178 -12.02 -14.81 -2.45
CA LEU A 178 -13.02 -14.39 -3.42
C LEU A 178 -14.13 -15.43 -3.55
N GLY A 179 -13.79 -16.72 -3.65
CA GLY A 179 -14.78 -17.80 -3.73
C GLY A 179 -15.62 -17.93 -2.45
N ALA A 180 -15.02 -17.77 -1.27
CA ALA A 180 -15.74 -17.84 0.00
C ALA A 180 -16.75 -16.70 0.18
N LEU A 181 -16.50 -15.51 -0.40
CA LEU A 181 -17.36 -14.35 -0.26
C LEU A 181 -18.29 -14.12 -1.47
N SER A 182 -18.11 -14.85 -2.56
CA SER A 182 -18.96 -14.82 -3.76
C SER A 182 -20.45 -15.02 -3.46
N PRO A 183 -20.88 -15.91 -2.52
CA PRO A 183 -22.29 -16.11 -2.20
C PRO A 183 -23.00 -14.88 -1.57
N LEU A 184 -22.26 -13.86 -1.15
CA LEU A 184 -22.82 -12.62 -0.61
C LEU A 184 -23.36 -11.68 -1.71
N LEU A 185 -23.05 -11.95 -2.97
CA LEU A 185 -23.32 -11.07 -4.11
C LEU A 185 -24.56 -11.53 -4.91
N SER A 186 -25.11 -10.61 -5.71
CA SER A 186 -26.08 -10.99 -6.76
C SER A 186 -25.41 -11.89 -7.81
N ARG A 187 -26.21 -12.70 -8.52
CA ARG A 187 -25.70 -13.72 -9.47
C ARG A 187 -24.69 -13.17 -10.47
N ASP A 188 -24.91 -11.96 -10.98
CA ASP A 188 -24.04 -11.37 -12.00
C ASP A 188 -22.70 -10.91 -11.43
N TYR A 189 -22.72 -10.32 -10.23
CA TYR A 189 -21.49 -9.95 -9.54
C TYR A 189 -20.74 -11.17 -8.99
N ALA A 190 -21.45 -12.20 -8.54
CA ALA A 190 -20.84 -13.47 -8.13
C ALA A 190 -20.08 -14.11 -9.29
N ARG A 191 -20.69 -14.24 -10.48
CA ARG A 191 -20.01 -14.76 -11.69
C ARG A 191 -18.78 -13.92 -12.07
N THR A 192 -18.88 -12.60 -11.95
CA THR A 192 -17.78 -11.70 -12.25
C THR A 192 -16.65 -11.86 -11.22
N LEU A 193 -17.00 -12.02 -9.93
CA LEU A 193 -16.02 -12.28 -8.87
C LEU A 193 -15.34 -13.65 -9.04
N ASP A 194 -16.06 -14.67 -9.44
CA ASP A 194 -15.51 -15.99 -9.78
C ASP A 194 -14.58 -15.90 -11.00
N GLY A 195 -14.90 -15.03 -11.96
CA GLY A 195 -13.99 -14.68 -13.06
C GLY A 195 -12.70 -14.03 -12.55
N ALA A 196 -12.80 -13.07 -11.64
CA ALA A 196 -11.65 -12.44 -11.00
C ALA A 196 -10.82 -13.44 -10.18
N ALA A 197 -11.46 -14.38 -9.48
CA ALA A 197 -10.79 -15.44 -8.75
C ALA A 197 -9.99 -16.37 -9.69
N ARG A 198 -10.55 -16.70 -10.86
CA ARG A 198 -9.83 -17.47 -11.90
C ARG A 198 -8.63 -16.70 -12.45
N ILE A 199 -8.80 -15.42 -12.80
CA ILE A 199 -7.67 -14.55 -13.26
C ILE A 199 -6.59 -14.49 -12.18
N ALA A 200 -6.97 -14.31 -10.91
CA ALA A 200 -6.05 -14.30 -9.79
C ALA A 200 -5.29 -15.63 -9.65
N GLY A 201 -5.99 -16.76 -9.71
CA GLY A 201 -5.40 -18.10 -9.60
C GLY A 201 -4.60 -18.54 -10.84
N GLN A 202 -5.00 -18.11 -12.05
CA GLN A 202 -4.37 -18.49 -13.32
C GLN A 202 -3.12 -17.70 -13.70
N GLY A 203 -2.69 -16.76 -12.89
CA GLY A 203 -1.44 -16.06 -13.19
C GLY A 203 -1.29 -14.68 -12.59
N PHE A 204 -2.34 -13.86 -12.45
CA PHE A 204 -2.21 -12.50 -11.96
C PHE A 204 -1.47 -12.42 -10.60
N ALA A 205 -1.88 -13.24 -9.62
CA ALA A 205 -1.22 -13.26 -8.33
C ALA A 205 0.24 -13.76 -8.42
N LEU A 206 0.49 -14.76 -9.25
CA LEU A 206 1.84 -15.29 -9.42
C LEU A 206 2.72 -14.35 -10.26
N THR A 207 2.31 -14.02 -11.49
CA THR A 207 3.14 -13.25 -12.44
C THR A 207 3.11 -11.75 -12.19
N GLY A 208 1.96 -11.20 -11.79
CA GLY A 208 1.77 -9.76 -11.55
C GLY A 208 2.16 -9.32 -10.14
N VAL A 209 2.18 -10.22 -9.16
CA VAL A 209 2.39 -9.86 -7.75
C VAL A 209 3.61 -10.59 -7.15
N VAL A 210 3.63 -11.93 -7.16
CA VAL A 210 4.68 -12.71 -6.50
C VAL A 210 6.00 -12.64 -7.23
N LEU A 211 6.02 -12.92 -8.54
CA LEU A 211 7.27 -12.95 -9.32
C LEU A 211 8.04 -11.63 -9.30
N PRO A 212 7.43 -10.45 -9.48
CA PRO A 212 8.15 -9.18 -9.38
C PRO A 212 8.77 -8.98 -8.00
N CYS A 213 8.02 -9.27 -6.94
CA CYS A 213 8.51 -9.14 -5.56
C CYS A 213 9.66 -10.12 -5.28
N ALA A 214 9.52 -11.37 -5.69
CA ALA A 214 10.56 -12.40 -5.55
C ALA A 214 11.81 -12.06 -6.37
N ALA A 215 11.64 -11.59 -7.61
CA ALA A 215 12.75 -11.12 -8.45
C ALA A 215 13.51 -9.96 -7.80
N GLY A 216 12.80 -8.99 -7.21
CA GLY A 216 13.41 -7.91 -6.46
C GLY A 216 14.22 -8.41 -5.27
N LEU A 217 13.68 -9.36 -4.49
CA LEU A 217 14.37 -9.98 -3.37
C LEU A 217 15.62 -10.78 -3.83
N VAL A 218 15.52 -11.55 -4.90
CA VAL A 218 16.65 -12.27 -5.49
C VAL A 218 17.72 -11.30 -5.96
N CYS A 219 17.34 -10.22 -6.64
CA CYS A 219 18.28 -9.17 -7.03
C CYS A 219 19.01 -8.58 -5.81
N HIS A 220 18.29 -8.33 -4.70
CA HIS A 220 18.93 -7.87 -3.46
C HIS A 220 19.99 -8.84 -2.94
N LEU A 221 19.74 -10.16 -3.03
CA LEU A 221 20.65 -11.20 -2.54
C LEU A 221 21.88 -11.37 -3.44
N VAL A 222 21.72 -11.19 -4.76
CA VAL A 222 22.77 -11.46 -5.76
C VAL A 222 23.62 -10.23 -6.05
N LEU A 223 23.06 -9.02 -5.86
CA LEU A 223 23.78 -7.78 -6.15
C LEU A 223 25.02 -7.61 -5.24
N PRO A 224 26.14 -7.18 -5.81
CA PRO A 224 27.36 -6.95 -5.03
C PRO A 224 27.13 -5.80 -4.01
N PRO A 225 27.69 -5.91 -2.80
CA PRO A 225 27.51 -4.92 -1.72
C PRO A 225 27.84 -3.47 -2.12
N ARG A 226 28.68 -3.28 -3.13
CA ARG A 226 29.06 -1.95 -3.65
C ARG A 226 27.96 -1.32 -4.51
N ALA A 227 27.21 -2.11 -5.28
CA ALA A 227 26.15 -1.63 -6.18
C ALA A 227 24.82 -1.42 -5.45
N LEU A 228 24.54 -2.25 -4.45
CA LEU A 228 23.26 -2.28 -3.73
C LEU A 228 22.84 -0.92 -3.16
N PRO A 229 23.69 -0.14 -2.45
CA PRO A 229 23.29 1.18 -1.93
C PRO A 229 22.92 2.20 -3.02
N VAL A 230 23.56 2.12 -4.18
CA VAL A 230 23.27 3.01 -5.32
C VAL A 230 21.90 2.67 -5.90
N ILE A 231 21.65 1.37 -6.13
CA ILE A 231 20.38 0.87 -6.68
C ILE A 231 19.23 1.14 -5.71
N LEU A 232 19.38 0.89 -4.41
CA LEU A 232 18.34 1.18 -3.41
C LEU A 232 18.03 2.67 -3.31
N ARG A 233 19.04 3.54 -3.49
CA ARG A 233 18.83 5.00 -3.47
C ARG A 233 17.94 5.48 -4.62
N THR A 234 18.00 4.83 -5.78
CA THR A 234 17.15 5.15 -6.94
C THR A 234 15.85 4.38 -6.94
N ALA A 235 15.82 3.13 -6.48
CA ALA A 235 14.64 2.28 -6.47
C ALA A 235 13.47 2.85 -5.66
N ALA A 236 13.74 3.43 -4.49
CA ALA A 236 12.70 3.99 -3.64
C ALA A 236 11.96 5.19 -4.28
N PRO A 237 12.63 6.24 -4.81
CA PRO A 237 11.94 7.33 -5.50
C PRO A 237 11.25 6.87 -6.80
N THR A 238 11.84 5.94 -7.55
CA THR A 238 11.23 5.38 -8.77
C THR A 238 9.95 4.63 -8.45
N ALA A 239 9.96 3.77 -7.42
CA ALA A 239 8.76 3.06 -6.96
C ALA A 239 7.67 4.03 -6.48
N PHE A 240 8.06 5.11 -5.80
CA PHE A 240 7.12 6.13 -5.37
C PHE A 240 6.48 6.86 -6.56
N ALA A 241 7.28 7.28 -7.56
CA ALA A 241 6.78 7.90 -8.78
C ALA A 241 5.86 6.95 -9.56
N ALA A 242 6.25 5.67 -9.71
CA ALA A 242 5.43 4.65 -10.34
C ALA A 242 4.10 4.42 -9.59
N SER A 243 4.12 4.43 -8.25
CA SER A 243 2.92 4.34 -7.41
C SER A 243 1.98 5.54 -7.57
N LEU A 244 2.52 6.76 -7.71
CA LEU A 244 1.70 7.96 -7.98
C LEU A 244 1.09 7.91 -9.37
N LEU A 245 1.87 7.51 -10.39
CA LEU A 245 1.38 7.36 -11.75
C LEU A 245 0.31 6.28 -11.82
N LEU A 246 0.50 5.15 -11.16
CA LEU A 246 -0.50 4.07 -11.05
C LEU A 246 -1.78 4.56 -10.35
N THR A 247 -1.64 5.39 -9.31
CA THR A 247 -2.79 6.03 -8.64
C THR A 247 -3.53 6.95 -9.60
N TYR A 248 -2.82 7.78 -10.35
CA TYR A 248 -3.40 8.65 -11.38
C TYR A 248 -4.14 7.85 -12.46
N LEU A 249 -3.52 6.80 -13.01
CA LEU A 249 -4.15 5.94 -14.03
C LEU A 249 -5.44 5.30 -13.52
N ASN A 250 -5.40 4.74 -12.31
CA ASN A 250 -6.56 4.09 -11.71
C ASN A 250 -7.68 5.10 -11.42
N ALA A 251 -7.34 6.28 -10.92
CA ALA A 251 -8.28 7.35 -10.65
C ALA A 251 -8.90 7.89 -11.95
N SER A 252 -8.11 8.09 -13.01
CA SER A 252 -8.62 8.55 -14.31
C SER A 252 -9.63 7.56 -14.90
N GLY A 253 -9.38 6.25 -14.76
CA GLY A 253 -10.30 5.22 -15.25
C GLY A 253 -11.63 5.16 -14.51
N ALA A 254 -11.65 5.51 -13.23
CA ALA A 254 -12.87 5.52 -12.43
C ALA A 254 -13.62 6.86 -12.53
N LEU A 255 -12.88 7.98 -12.50
CA LEU A 255 -13.47 9.32 -12.47
C LEU A 255 -13.91 9.81 -13.85
N GLY A 256 -13.24 9.36 -14.94
CA GLY A 256 -13.57 9.79 -16.30
C GLY A 256 -15.06 9.58 -16.65
N PRO A 257 -15.62 8.36 -16.56
CA PRO A 257 -17.04 8.11 -16.80
C PRO A 257 -17.96 8.84 -15.82
N PHE A 258 -17.50 9.05 -14.58
CA PHE A 258 -18.29 9.74 -13.55
C PHE A 258 -18.42 11.24 -13.81
N LEU A 259 -17.40 11.88 -14.35
CA LEU A 259 -17.43 13.31 -14.67
C LEU A 259 -18.36 13.66 -15.85
N THR A 260 -18.67 12.67 -16.71
CA THR A 260 -19.62 12.84 -17.81
C THR A 260 -21.08 12.75 -17.36
N HIS A 261 -21.36 11.98 -16.31
CA HIS A 261 -22.70 11.82 -15.72
C HIS A 261 -22.59 11.92 -14.19
N PRO A 262 -22.52 13.15 -13.65
CA PRO A 262 -22.29 13.36 -12.21
C PRO A 262 -23.49 12.92 -11.40
N ASP A 263 -23.36 11.80 -10.68
CA ASP A 263 -24.23 11.38 -9.60
C ASP A 263 -23.48 11.54 -8.27
N ALA A 264 -23.98 12.38 -7.39
CA ALA A 264 -23.34 12.64 -6.09
C ALA A 264 -23.56 11.50 -5.08
N VAL A 265 -24.57 10.70 -5.26
CA VAL A 265 -24.96 9.62 -4.31
C VAL A 265 -23.94 8.49 -4.34
N LEU A 266 -23.55 8.05 -5.53
CA LEU A 266 -22.64 6.92 -5.71
C LEU A 266 -21.25 7.15 -5.10
N PRO A 267 -20.53 8.28 -5.32
CA PRO A 267 -19.24 8.52 -4.68
C PRO A 267 -19.36 8.79 -3.16
N ALA A 268 -20.45 9.42 -2.70
CA ALA A 268 -20.68 9.59 -1.27
C ALA A 268 -20.85 8.22 -0.59
N ALA A 269 -21.63 7.31 -1.19
CA ALA A 269 -21.76 5.93 -0.74
C ALA A 269 -20.41 5.20 -0.77
N ALA A 270 -19.65 5.31 -1.86
CA ALA A 270 -18.34 4.69 -2.01
C ALA A 270 -17.35 5.16 -0.93
N VAL A 271 -17.29 6.47 -0.64
CA VAL A 271 -16.45 7.03 0.43
C VAL A 271 -16.89 6.53 1.80
N THR A 272 -18.20 6.52 2.07
CA THR A 272 -18.75 6.08 3.36
C THR A 272 -18.43 4.61 3.63
N VAL A 273 -18.67 3.74 2.65
CA VAL A 273 -18.42 2.30 2.75
C VAL A 273 -16.93 2.01 2.86
N ALA A 274 -16.09 2.70 2.08
CA ALA A 274 -14.63 2.60 2.19
C ALA A 274 -14.11 3.09 3.55
N ALA A 275 -14.72 4.15 4.12
CA ALA A 275 -14.36 4.65 5.44
C ALA A 275 -14.75 3.65 6.54
N ALA A 276 -15.92 3.04 6.46
CA ALA A 276 -16.35 1.98 7.38
C ALA A 276 -15.40 0.77 7.31
N LEU A 277 -15.09 0.30 6.10
CA LEU A 277 -14.11 -0.79 5.90
C LEU A 277 -12.75 -0.44 6.50
N CYS A 278 -12.24 0.75 6.20
CA CYS A 278 -10.96 1.21 6.70
C CYS A 278 -10.94 1.23 8.23
N ALA A 279 -11.95 1.84 8.85
CA ALA A 279 -12.08 1.91 10.31
C ALA A 279 -12.15 0.52 10.96
N LEU A 280 -12.97 -0.38 10.41
CA LEU A 280 -13.13 -1.75 10.92
C LEU A 280 -11.84 -2.56 10.77
N SER A 281 -11.12 -2.41 9.65
CA SER A 281 -9.84 -3.11 9.43
C SER A 281 -8.76 -2.68 10.41
N PHE A 282 -8.59 -1.37 10.63
CA PHE A 282 -7.67 -0.85 11.65
C PHE A 282 -8.10 -1.25 13.07
N LEU A 283 -9.41 -1.22 13.36
CA LEU A 283 -9.96 -1.62 14.66
C LEU A 283 -9.72 -3.10 14.91
N LEU A 284 -9.96 -3.97 13.94
CA LEU A 284 -9.71 -5.41 14.04
C LEU A 284 -8.24 -5.70 14.36
N GLY A 285 -7.31 -5.10 13.64
CA GLY A 285 -5.88 -5.25 13.91
C GLY A 285 -5.48 -4.76 15.31
N ARG A 286 -6.04 -3.61 15.74
CA ARG A 286 -5.76 -3.03 17.05
C ARG A 286 -6.35 -3.85 18.20
N THR A 287 -7.60 -4.26 18.09
CA THR A 287 -8.29 -5.04 19.12
C THR A 287 -7.77 -6.46 19.17
N GLY A 288 -7.60 -7.12 18.03
CA GLY A 288 -7.00 -8.46 17.93
C GLY A 288 -5.59 -8.49 18.55
N GLY A 289 -4.75 -7.51 18.20
CA GLY A 289 -3.43 -7.39 18.80
C GLY A 289 -3.43 -7.13 20.31
N ARG A 290 -4.45 -6.43 20.83
CA ARG A 290 -4.63 -6.24 22.28
C ARG A 290 -5.09 -7.53 22.97
N LEU A 291 -6.10 -8.20 22.43
CA LEU A 291 -6.67 -9.43 22.98
C LEU A 291 -5.63 -10.56 23.02
N LEU A 292 -4.73 -10.59 22.04
CA LEU A 292 -3.63 -11.55 21.95
C LEU A 292 -2.37 -11.11 22.72
N GLY A 293 -2.44 -10.06 23.54
CA GLY A 293 -1.37 -9.63 24.43
C GLY A 293 -0.12 -9.07 23.72
N LEU A 294 -0.24 -8.62 22.46
CA LEU A 294 0.92 -8.10 21.74
C LEU A 294 1.45 -6.79 22.36
N GLN A 295 2.77 -6.68 22.45
CA GLN A 295 3.45 -5.45 22.88
C GLN A 295 3.18 -4.29 21.89
N ALA A 296 3.34 -3.05 22.35
CA ALA A 296 2.96 -1.86 21.59
C ALA A 296 3.55 -1.81 20.16
N PRO A 297 4.85 -2.08 19.90
CA PRO A 297 5.39 -2.06 18.54
C PRO A 297 4.79 -3.14 17.63
N ALA A 298 4.60 -4.36 18.17
CA ALA A 298 3.99 -5.47 17.44
C ALA A 298 2.50 -5.21 17.15
N ARG A 299 1.78 -4.66 18.12
CA ARG A 299 0.37 -4.26 17.94
C ARG A 299 0.20 -3.17 16.89
N THR A 300 1.08 -2.16 16.87
CA THR A 300 1.11 -1.12 15.83
C THR A 300 1.31 -1.75 14.46
N CYS A 301 2.25 -2.66 14.34
CA CYS A 301 2.54 -3.41 13.12
C CYS A 301 1.30 -4.16 12.62
N VAL A 302 0.65 -4.97 13.47
CA VAL A 302 -0.55 -5.73 13.11
C VAL A 302 -1.73 -4.82 12.76
N THR A 303 -1.90 -3.71 13.48
CA THR A 303 -2.93 -2.71 13.18
C THR A 303 -2.77 -2.14 11.77
N LEU A 304 -1.55 -1.76 11.40
CA LEU A 304 -1.25 -1.23 10.07
C LEU A 304 -1.36 -2.31 8.98
N ALA A 305 -0.95 -3.54 9.27
CA ALA A 305 -1.05 -4.65 8.32
C ALA A 305 -2.51 -4.99 7.98
N CYS A 306 -3.41 -5.00 8.97
CA CYS A 306 -4.84 -5.24 8.73
C CYS A 306 -5.51 -4.07 7.99
N GLY A 307 -5.08 -2.82 8.25
CA GLY A 307 -5.70 -1.63 7.67
C GLY A 307 -5.10 -1.14 6.36
N MET A 308 -3.98 -1.71 5.91
CA MET A 308 -3.29 -1.24 4.69
C MET A 308 -3.15 -2.36 3.65
N ASN A 309 -4.15 -2.48 2.81
CA ASN A 309 -4.19 -3.44 1.70
C ASN A 309 -3.63 -2.85 0.40
N ASN A 310 -3.15 -3.70 -0.50
CA ASN A 310 -2.61 -3.28 -1.80
C ASN A 310 -3.73 -2.86 -2.76
N SER A 311 -4.29 -1.66 -2.54
CA SER A 311 -5.36 -1.08 -3.36
C SER A 311 -4.97 -0.90 -4.83
N SER A 312 -3.68 -0.76 -5.14
CA SER A 312 -3.21 -0.69 -6.53
C SER A 312 -3.37 -2.02 -7.26
N ALA A 313 -3.03 -3.13 -6.60
CA ALA A 313 -3.25 -4.46 -7.15
C ALA A 313 -4.75 -4.76 -7.30
N SER A 314 -5.58 -4.35 -6.31
CA SER A 314 -7.04 -4.43 -6.41
C SER A 314 -7.57 -3.70 -7.64
N ALA A 315 -7.15 -2.45 -7.86
CA ALA A 315 -7.59 -1.67 -9.02
C ALA A 315 -7.15 -2.27 -10.37
N VAL A 316 -5.95 -2.86 -10.43
CA VAL A 316 -5.48 -3.56 -11.63
C VAL A 316 -6.29 -4.83 -11.89
N LEU A 317 -6.59 -5.62 -10.86
CA LEU A 317 -7.42 -6.82 -10.98
C LEU A 317 -8.86 -6.46 -11.40
N ILE A 318 -9.45 -5.40 -10.85
CA ILE A 318 -10.77 -4.89 -11.27
C ILE A 318 -10.75 -4.48 -12.75
N GLY A 319 -9.73 -3.73 -13.18
CA GLY A 319 -9.59 -3.32 -14.57
C GLY A 319 -9.50 -4.49 -15.54
N ALA A 320 -8.86 -5.59 -15.12
CA ALA A 320 -8.74 -6.80 -15.93
C ALA A 320 -10.02 -7.68 -15.91
N ALA A 321 -10.68 -7.78 -14.75
CA ALA A 321 -11.82 -8.69 -14.57
C ALA A 321 -13.17 -8.04 -14.84
N MET A 322 -13.27 -6.70 -14.72
CA MET A 322 -14.53 -5.94 -14.76
C MET A 322 -14.38 -4.64 -15.57
N PRO A 323 -13.91 -4.69 -16.83
CA PRO A 323 -13.67 -3.48 -17.62
C PRO A 323 -14.96 -2.67 -17.85
N ASP A 324 -16.10 -3.35 -17.92
CA ASP A 324 -17.41 -2.75 -18.17
C ASP A 324 -18.09 -2.17 -16.91
N ARG A 325 -17.44 -2.28 -15.74
CA ARG A 325 -17.99 -1.83 -14.44
C ARG A 325 -17.03 -0.87 -13.71
N PRO A 326 -16.71 0.29 -14.29
CA PRO A 326 -15.70 1.22 -13.72
C PRO A 326 -16.11 1.78 -12.35
N HIS A 327 -17.42 1.82 -12.01
CA HIS A 327 -17.91 2.28 -10.72
C HIS A 327 -17.39 1.45 -9.53
N VAL A 328 -17.05 0.17 -9.74
CA VAL A 328 -16.44 -0.71 -8.71
C VAL A 328 -15.07 -0.17 -8.27
N LEU A 329 -14.40 0.66 -9.08
CA LEU A 329 -13.15 1.29 -8.70
C LEU A 329 -13.32 2.43 -7.67
N LEU A 330 -14.50 3.05 -7.56
CA LEU A 330 -14.71 4.20 -6.67
C LEU A 330 -14.41 3.89 -5.19
N PRO A 331 -14.94 2.80 -4.58
CA PRO A 331 -14.58 2.44 -3.21
C PRO A 331 -13.10 2.11 -3.05
N VAL A 332 -12.45 1.54 -4.07
CA VAL A 332 -11.01 1.23 -4.04
C VAL A 332 -10.17 2.49 -3.96
N LEU A 333 -10.54 3.49 -4.75
CA LEU A 333 -9.87 4.80 -4.74
C LEU A 333 -10.07 5.51 -3.39
N ALA A 334 -11.32 5.55 -2.90
CA ALA A 334 -11.63 6.12 -1.60
C ALA A 334 -10.82 5.42 -0.49
N TYR A 335 -10.80 4.10 -0.47
CA TYR A 335 -10.02 3.32 0.48
C TYR A 335 -8.52 3.60 0.36
N SER A 336 -7.98 3.69 -0.85
CA SER A 336 -6.55 3.98 -1.08
C SER A 336 -6.10 5.30 -0.45
N LEU A 337 -6.96 6.30 -0.42
CA LEU A 337 -6.70 7.58 0.26
C LEU A 337 -6.89 7.44 1.78
N LEU A 338 -8.03 6.90 2.20
CA LEU A 338 -8.41 6.79 3.61
C LEU A 338 -7.44 5.95 4.43
N GLN A 339 -6.94 4.81 3.90
CA GLN A 339 -5.95 3.99 4.61
C GLN A 339 -4.65 4.75 4.90
N LYS A 340 -4.21 5.65 4.00
CA LYS A 340 -3.01 6.47 4.21
C LYS A 340 -3.24 7.56 5.25
N LEU A 341 -4.44 8.16 5.26
CA LEU A 341 -4.85 9.14 6.28
C LEU A 341 -4.94 8.47 7.66
N ALA A 342 -5.58 7.31 7.75
CA ALA A 342 -5.70 6.53 8.98
C ALA A 342 -4.33 6.07 9.50
N ALA A 343 -3.45 5.57 8.63
CA ALA A 343 -2.08 5.22 8.97
C ALA A 343 -1.29 6.44 9.49
N GLY A 344 -1.48 7.61 8.87
CA GLY A 344 -0.88 8.86 9.33
C GLY A 344 -1.36 9.30 10.71
N HIS A 345 -2.61 9.01 11.06
CA HIS A 345 -3.14 9.22 12.41
C HIS A 345 -2.55 8.21 13.43
N ALA A 346 -2.47 6.95 13.06
CA ALA A 346 -1.90 5.90 13.90
C ALA A 346 -0.40 6.13 14.20
N ALA A 347 0.32 6.78 13.27
CA ALA A 347 1.74 7.09 13.38
C ALA A 347 2.05 8.36 14.20
N ARG A 348 1.06 9.08 14.71
CA ARG A 348 1.29 10.27 15.54
C ARG A 348 1.68 9.83 16.97
N PRO A 349 2.79 10.32 17.54
CA PRO A 349 3.13 10.04 18.92
C PRO A 349 2.02 10.58 19.85
N PRO A 350 1.70 9.87 20.95
CA PRO A 350 0.69 10.32 21.90
C PRO A 350 1.06 11.72 22.42
N ARG A 351 0.07 12.63 22.49
CA ARG A 351 0.25 14.03 22.88
C ARG A 351 1.06 14.23 24.17
N ARG A 352 1.10 13.24 25.07
CA ARG A 352 1.89 13.27 26.32
C ARG A 352 3.41 13.24 26.08
N ALA A 353 3.91 12.53 25.09
CA ALA A 353 5.34 12.48 24.78
C ALA A 353 5.86 13.82 24.22
N ARG A 354 5.02 14.61 23.55
CA ARG A 354 5.38 15.94 23.02
C ARG A 354 5.56 17.01 24.12
N ARG A 355 4.98 16.81 25.31
CA ARG A 355 5.15 17.72 26.45
C ARG A 355 6.41 17.43 27.28
N LEU A 356 7.09 16.30 27.04
CA LEU A 356 8.28 15.88 27.78
C LEU A 356 9.60 16.11 27.02
N LEU A 357 9.53 16.61 25.78
CA LEU A 357 10.73 17.08 25.10
C LEU A 357 11.02 18.49 25.64
N PRO A 358 12.13 18.69 26.39
CA PRO A 358 12.54 20.04 26.77
C PRO A 358 12.80 20.84 25.50
N ALA A 359 12.31 22.08 25.48
CA ALA A 359 12.61 23.05 24.43
C ALA A 359 14.15 23.25 24.43
N CYS A 360 14.84 22.51 23.60
CA CYS A 360 16.28 22.67 23.38
C CYS A 360 16.46 23.96 22.56
N GLY A 361 16.82 25.03 23.23
CA GLY A 361 17.16 26.26 22.53
C GLY A 361 16.76 27.55 23.26
N GLN A 362 17.37 27.81 24.40
CA GLN A 362 17.74 29.16 24.87
C GLN A 362 18.66 28.98 26.08
N ASP A 363 19.95 28.88 25.85
CA ASP A 363 20.99 29.18 26.85
C ASP A 363 21.06 30.68 26.94
N PRO A 364 20.74 31.31 28.10
CA PRO A 364 21.20 32.65 28.39
C PRO A 364 22.54 32.55 29.13
N GLY A 365 23.61 32.90 28.43
CA GLY A 365 24.78 33.51 29.05
C GLY A 365 25.66 32.60 29.91
N VAL A 366 26.63 31.91 29.30
CA VAL A 366 27.85 31.52 29.98
C VAL A 366 28.80 32.70 29.97
N THR A 367 28.82 33.46 31.06
CA THR A 367 29.86 34.41 31.42
C THR A 367 31.15 33.62 31.72
N THR A 368 32.12 33.74 30.87
CA THR A 368 33.51 33.33 31.10
C THR A 368 34.13 34.16 32.20
N GLN A 369 34.38 33.59 33.40
CA GLN A 369 35.33 34.12 34.35
C GLN A 369 36.70 33.46 34.15
N PRO A 370 37.80 34.25 34.07
CA PRO A 370 39.14 33.70 33.98
C PRO A 370 39.60 33.24 35.38
N ARG A 371 40.00 31.98 35.51
CA ARG A 371 40.74 31.50 36.68
C ARG A 371 42.22 31.85 36.49
N SER A 372 42.68 32.78 37.34
CA SER A 372 44.08 33.07 37.61
C SER A 372 44.81 31.85 38.16
N SER A 373 45.98 31.61 37.59
CA SER A 373 47.08 30.78 38.11
C SER A 373 47.58 31.29 39.44
N THR A 374 47.80 30.41 40.42
CA THR A 374 48.88 30.56 41.44
C THR A 374 49.24 29.17 41.96
N VAL A 375 50.40 28.76 41.62
CA VAL A 375 51.52 28.11 42.31
C VAL A 375 51.28 27.75 43.78
N LEU A 376 51.39 26.49 44.11
CA LEU A 376 52.39 25.81 44.97
C LEU A 376 52.21 24.30 44.88
#